data_a5db04a484f30d4c0a2373b7fd1de4d3
#
_entry.id   a5db04a484f30d4c0a2373b7fd1de4d3
#
_cell.length_a   1.000
_cell.length_b   1.000
_cell.length_c   1.000
_cell.angle_alpha   90.00
_cell.angle_beta   90.00
_cell.angle_gamma   90.00
#
_symmetry.space_group_name_H-M   'P 1'
#
loop_
_entity.id
_entity.type
_entity.pdbx_description
1 polymer ?
#
loop_
_entity_poly.entity_id
_entity_poly.type
_entity_poly.pdbx_seq_one_letter_code
_entity_poly.pdbx_strand_id
1 'polypeptide(L)'
;MSSLKPATRFVLACIFMDALGFGLIIPVLPRLIGDLAGTRDLQTYWYGAIMVSYGIMQFLSSPILGALSDRFGRKPVLLTGIFGLSIMQFVPAFTSSLPLVLASRIAGGMLSANLVVAQAYIADITPKQQRSAAFGKIGAVYGLAFVIGPALGG
;
A
#
# COMPACT_ATOMS: atom_id res chain seq x y z
N MET A 1 22.85 21.14 -3.11
CA MET A 1 21.70 20.20 -3.13
C MET A 1 22.10 18.99 -3.97
N SER A 2 22.51 17.89 -3.33
CA SER A 2 22.88 16.66 -4.06
C SER A 2 21.65 16.11 -4.76
N SER A 3 21.66 16.00 -6.07
CA SER A 3 20.59 15.36 -6.82
C SER A 3 20.41 13.93 -6.34
N LEU A 4 19.19 13.57 -5.93
CA LEU A 4 18.86 12.20 -5.55
C LEU A 4 19.23 11.25 -6.71
N LYS A 5 19.89 10.14 -6.39
CA LYS A 5 20.20 9.10 -7.39
C LYS A 5 18.90 8.65 -8.07
N PRO A 6 18.91 8.32 -9.37
CA PRO A 6 17.69 7.90 -10.09
C PRO A 6 16.94 6.75 -9.40
N ALA A 7 17.66 5.77 -8.86
CA ALA A 7 17.08 4.66 -8.11
C ALA A 7 16.31 5.12 -6.86
N THR A 8 16.84 6.11 -6.11
CA THR A 8 16.15 6.66 -4.93
C THR A 8 14.86 7.38 -5.32
N ARG A 9 14.88 8.16 -6.42
CA ARG A 9 13.66 8.84 -6.92
C ARG A 9 12.59 7.84 -7.31
N PHE A 10 12.97 6.78 -8.00
CA PHE A 10 12.07 5.70 -8.38
C PHE A 10 11.39 5.07 -7.14
N VAL A 11 12.17 4.68 -6.14
CA VAL A 11 11.63 4.07 -4.91
C VAL A 11 10.69 5.02 -4.17
N LEU A 12 11.06 6.31 -4.05
CA LEU A 12 10.20 7.31 -3.40
C LEU A 12 8.89 7.54 -4.17
N ALA A 13 8.93 7.54 -5.51
CA ALA A 13 7.72 7.60 -6.32
C ALA A 13 6.82 6.38 -6.11
N CYS A 14 7.39 5.18 -6.05
CA CYS A 14 6.68 3.95 -5.75
C CYS A 14 5.97 4.01 -4.39
N ILE A 15 6.68 4.45 -3.35
CA ILE A 15 6.12 4.62 -1.99
C ILE A 15 5.02 5.67 -1.97
N PHE A 16 5.21 6.78 -2.70
CA PHE A 16 4.20 7.83 -2.80
C PHE A 16 2.89 7.28 -3.40
N MET A 17 2.98 6.56 -4.52
CA MET A 17 1.81 5.97 -5.18
C MET A 17 1.11 4.93 -4.30
N ASP A 18 1.88 4.08 -3.61
CA ASP A 18 1.37 3.08 -2.68
C ASP A 18 0.59 3.73 -1.52
N ALA A 19 1.21 4.69 -0.84
CA ALA A 19 0.60 5.41 0.28
C ALA A 19 -0.59 6.28 -0.15
N LEU A 20 -0.52 6.90 -1.34
CA LEU A 20 -1.62 7.67 -1.91
C LEU A 20 -2.84 6.76 -2.18
N GLY A 21 -2.63 5.60 -2.80
CA GLY A 21 -3.69 4.62 -3.05
C GLY A 21 -4.34 4.13 -1.76
N PHE A 22 -3.55 3.86 -0.72
CA PHE A 22 -4.08 3.51 0.59
C PHE A 22 -4.87 4.67 1.23
N GLY A 23 -4.34 5.88 1.14
CA GLY A 23 -5.00 7.08 1.67
C GLY A 23 -6.35 7.39 1.00
N LEU A 24 -6.44 7.22 -0.32
CA LEU A 24 -7.67 7.40 -1.09
C LEU A 24 -8.81 6.49 -0.62
N ILE A 25 -8.50 5.24 -0.25
CA ILE A 25 -9.52 4.25 0.11
C ILE A 25 -10.13 4.50 1.50
N ILE A 26 -9.41 5.19 2.39
CA ILE A 26 -9.85 5.41 3.79
C ILE A 26 -11.22 6.07 3.87
N PRO A 27 -11.51 7.21 3.20
CA PRO A 27 -12.84 7.83 3.25
C PRO A 27 -13.85 7.13 2.34
N VAL A 28 -13.40 6.49 1.26
CA VAL A 28 -14.28 5.85 0.27
C VAL A 28 -14.90 4.56 0.80
N LEU A 29 -14.09 3.74 1.47
CA LEU A 29 -14.50 2.39 1.88
C LEU A 29 -15.69 2.38 2.87
N PRO A 30 -15.73 3.22 3.93
CA PRO A 30 -16.87 3.27 4.84
C PRO A 30 -18.16 3.66 4.15
N ARG A 31 -18.12 4.61 3.19
CA ARG A 31 -19.30 5.03 2.41
C ARG A 31 -19.78 3.89 1.53
N LEU A 32 -18.91 3.28 0.76
CA LEU A 32 -19.23 2.14 -0.10
C LEU A 32 -19.86 0.98 0.69
N ILE A 33 -19.27 0.63 1.82
CA ILE A 33 -19.81 -0.45 2.66
C ILE A 33 -21.15 -0.05 3.27
N GLY A 34 -21.34 1.22 3.68
CA GLY A 34 -22.60 1.74 4.18
C GLY A 34 -23.73 1.61 3.17
N ASP A 35 -23.46 1.96 1.91
CA ASP A 35 -24.42 1.86 0.80
C ASP A 35 -24.81 0.42 0.48
N LEU A 36 -23.90 -0.54 0.68
CA LEU A 36 -24.10 -1.95 0.33
C LEU A 36 -24.59 -2.81 1.50
N ALA A 37 -24.33 -2.44 2.74
CA ALA A 37 -24.63 -3.28 3.91
C ALA A 37 -26.09 -3.17 4.41
N GLY A 38 -26.80 -2.10 4.10
CA GLY A 38 -28.19 -1.88 4.43
C GLY A 38 -28.46 -1.55 5.93
N THR A 39 -27.65 -2.06 6.86
CA THR A 39 -27.75 -1.77 8.30
C THR A 39 -26.41 -1.35 8.89
N ARG A 40 -26.47 -0.56 9.98
CA ARG A 40 -25.26 -0.04 10.64
C ARG A 40 -24.39 -1.14 11.26
N ASP A 41 -25.01 -2.18 11.77
CA ASP A 41 -24.31 -3.32 12.37
C ASP A 41 -23.55 -4.12 11.31
N LEU A 42 -24.20 -4.39 10.17
CA LEU A 42 -23.53 -5.04 9.04
C LEU A 42 -22.42 -4.18 8.44
N GLN A 43 -22.59 -2.86 8.36
CA GLN A 43 -21.55 -1.93 7.95
C GLN A 43 -20.32 -2.06 8.86
N THR A 44 -20.51 -2.03 10.17
CA THR A 44 -19.42 -2.14 11.14
C THR A 44 -18.72 -3.49 11.03
N TYR A 45 -19.47 -4.58 10.91
CA TYR A 45 -18.93 -5.93 10.73
C TYR A 45 -18.07 -6.05 9.45
N TRP A 46 -18.62 -5.65 8.31
CA TRP A 46 -17.91 -5.73 7.03
C TRP A 46 -16.68 -4.83 6.98
N TYR A 47 -16.79 -3.61 7.51
CA TYR A 47 -15.65 -2.71 7.59
C TYR A 47 -14.51 -3.30 8.44
N GLY A 48 -14.84 -3.82 9.61
CA GLY A 48 -13.88 -4.51 10.48
C GLY A 48 -13.24 -5.73 9.80
N ALA A 49 -14.05 -6.61 9.20
CA ALA A 49 -13.57 -7.79 8.50
C ALA A 49 -12.62 -7.44 7.34
N ILE A 50 -12.95 -6.42 6.56
CA ILE A 50 -12.16 -5.94 5.43
C ILE A 50 -10.82 -5.35 5.90
N MET A 51 -10.82 -4.51 6.94
CA MET A 51 -9.60 -3.90 7.47
C MET A 51 -8.67 -4.92 8.10
N VAL A 52 -9.22 -5.82 8.91
CA VAL A 52 -8.46 -6.86 9.61
C VAL A 52 -7.87 -7.85 8.60
N SER A 53 -8.65 -8.29 7.61
CA SER A 53 -8.14 -9.23 6.59
C SER A 53 -7.02 -8.62 5.75
N TYR A 54 -7.13 -7.35 5.36
CA TYR A 54 -6.05 -6.64 4.67
C TYR A 54 -4.77 -6.60 5.52
N GLY A 55 -4.87 -6.19 6.79
CA GLY A 55 -3.73 -6.11 7.70
C GLY A 55 -3.07 -7.47 7.96
N ILE A 56 -3.86 -8.53 8.17
CA ILE A 56 -3.35 -9.89 8.35
C ILE A 56 -2.59 -10.36 7.09
N MET A 57 -3.18 -10.16 5.91
CA MET A 57 -2.54 -10.58 4.66
C MET A 57 -1.26 -9.79 4.39
N GLN A 58 -1.24 -8.49 4.65
CA GLN A 58 -0.04 -7.67 4.56
C GLN A 58 1.06 -8.16 5.50
N PHE A 59 0.71 -8.48 6.75
CA PHE A 59 1.66 -8.99 7.73
C PHE A 59 2.26 -10.34 7.28
N LEU A 60 1.42 -11.29 6.88
CA LEU A 60 1.85 -12.62 6.44
C LEU A 60 2.67 -12.57 5.14
N SER A 61 2.34 -11.66 4.23
CA SER A 61 3.03 -11.53 2.95
C SER A 61 4.36 -10.78 3.04
N SER A 62 4.55 -9.95 4.06
CA SER A 62 5.76 -9.12 4.22
C SER A 62 7.08 -9.92 4.19
N PRO A 63 7.24 -11.01 4.97
CA PRO A 63 8.47 -11.81 4.90
C PRO A 63 8.61 -12.54 3.55
N ILE A 64 7.50 -12.98 2.95
CA ILE A 64 7.51 -13.68 1.66
C ILE A 64 7.96 -12.74 0.54
N LEU A 65 7.38 -11.55 0.46
CA LEU A 65 7.75 -10.55 -0.55
C LEU A 65 9.15 -10.00 -0.30
N GLY A 66 9.58 -9.89 0.97
CA GLY A 66 10.96 -9.60 1.33
C GLY A 66 11.93 -10.62 0.72
N ALA A 67 11.75 -11.91 1.00
CA ALA A 67 12.57 -13.00 0.48
C ALA A 67 12.51 -13.10 -1.07
N LEU A 68 11.32 -12.89 -1.65
CA LEU A 68 11.14 -12.88 -3.09
C LEU A 68 11.93 -11.73 -3.75
N SER A 69 11.96 -10.56 -3.10
CA SER A 69 12.72 -9.42 -3.57
C SER A 69 14.24 -9.58 -3.45
N ASP A 70 14.70 -10.39 -2.47
CA ASP A 70 16.10 -10.79 -2.37
C ASP A 70 16.51 -11.72 -3.53
N ARG A 71 15.63 -12.63 -3.93
CA ARG A 71 15.89 -13.63 -4.98
C ARG A 71 15.74 -13.09 -6.40
N PHE A 72 14.68 -12.36 -6.68
CA PHE A 72 14.31 -11.87 -8.02
C PHE A 72 14.72 -10.42 -8.29
N GLY A 73 15.22 -9.74 -7.26
CA GLY A 73 15.60 -8.33 -7.29
C GLY A 73 14.50 -7.41 -6.73
N ARG A 74 14.93 -6.31 -6.10
CA ARG A 74 14.02 -5.34 -5.43
C ARG A 74 13.05 -4.67 -6.40
N LYS A 75 13.57 -4.22 -7.56
CA LYS A 75 12.80 -3.44 -8.53
C LYS A 75 11.63 -4.21 -9.16
N PRO A 76 11.80 -5.43 -9.68
CA PRO A 76 10.70 -6.20 -10.25
C PRO A 76 9.58 -6.48 -9.23
N VAL A 77 9.95 -6.91 -8.01
CA VAL A 77 8.98 -7.24 -6.97
C VAL A 77 8.21 -5.99 -6.53
N LEU A 78 8.88 -4.84 -6.40
CA LEU A 78 8.23 -3.58 -6.08
C LEU A 78 7.23 -3.16 -7.17
N LEU A 79 7.60 -3.28 -8.45
CA LEU A 79 6.72 -2.93 -9.56
C LEU A 79 5.51 -3.87 -9.66
N THR A 80 5.70 -5.17 -9.52
CA THR A 80 4.59 -6.15 -9.55
C THR A 80 3.65 -5.95 -8.35
N GLY A 81 4.19 -5.64 -7.17
CA GLY A 81 3.40 -5.32 -5.99
C GLY A 81 2.51 -4.10 -6.19
N ILE A 82 3.10 -2.98 -6.66
CA ILE A 82 2.35 -1.74 -6.91
C ILE A 82 1.30 -1.93 -8.01
N PHE A 83 1.66 -2.58 -9.10
CA PHE A 83 0.73 -2.83 -10.21
C PHE A 83 -0.44 -3.70 -9.78
N GLY A 84 -0.16 -4.81 -9.10
CA GLY A 84 -1.19 -5.71 -8.59
C GLY A 84 -2.08 -5.03 -7.53
N LEU A 85 -1.49 -4.27 -6.62
CA LEU A 85 -2.24 -3.50 -5.63
C LEU A 85 -3.14 -2.45 -6.31
N SER A 86 -2.64 -1.75 -7.34
CA SER A 86 -3.43 -0.78 -8.10
C SER A 86 -4.67 -1.44 -8.72
N ILE A 87 -4.53 -2.61 -9.32
CA ILE A 87 -5.68 -3.37 -9.87
C ILE A 87 -6.69 -3.68 -8.75
N MET A 88 -6.22 -4.16 -7.60
CA MET A 88 -7.10 -4.49 -6.47
C MET A 88 -7.80 -3.24 -5.89
N GLN A 89 -7.21 -2.05 -6.03
CA GLN A 89 -7.84 -0.78 -5.62
C GLN A 89 -9.00 -0.38 -6.52
N PHE A 90 -9.00 -0.78 -7.80
CA PHE A 90 -10.11 -0.50 -8.70
C PHE A 90 -11.33 -1.40 -8.50
N VAL A 91 -11.15 -2.61 -7.96
CA VAL A 91 -12.26 -3.57 -7.77
C VAL A 91 -13.43 -2.97 -6.99
N PRO A 92 -13.24 -2.29 -5.84
CA PRO A 92 -14.34 -1.66 -5.12
C PRO A 92 -15.14 -0.61 -5.92
N ALA A 93 -14.52 0.03 -6.91
CA ALA A 93 -15.19 1.04 -7.73
C ALA A 93 -16.17 0.44 -8.76
N PHE A 94 -16.03 -0.85 -9.07
CA PHE A 94 -16.82 -1.54 -10.11
C PHE A 94 -17.71 -2.66 -9.56
N THR A 95 -17.76 -2.84 -8.24
CA THR A 95 -18.54 -3.92 -7.65
C THR A 95 -19.58 -3.42 -6.66
N SER A 96 -20.74 -4.07 -6.65
CA SER A 96 -21.78 -3.91 -5.64
C SER A 96 -21.82 -5.08 -4.65
N SER A 97 -20.80 -5.92 -4.61
CA SER A 97 -20.72 -7.13 -3.79
C SER A 97 -19.69 -6.98 -2.66
N LEU A 98 -20.15 -6.96 -1.41
CA LEU A 98 -19.26 -6.91 -0.23
C LEU A 98 -18.27 -8.08 -0.15
N PRO A 99 -18.62 -9.33 -0.48
CA PRO A 99 -17.66 -10.43 -0.58
C PRO A 99 -16.55 -10.18 -1.61
N LEU A 100 -16.86 -9.53 -2.74
CA LEU A 100 -15.87 -9.24 -3.76
C LEU A 100 -14.95 -8.08 -3.31
N VAL A 101 -15.49 -7.09 -2.60
CA VAL A 101 -14.67 -6.06 -1.92
C VAL A 101 -13.72 -6.72 -0.92
N LEU A 102 -14.20 -7.65 -0.09
CA LEU A 102 -13.37 -8.38 0.86
C LEU A 102 -12.26 -9.18 0.15
N ALA A 103 -12.61 -9.92 -0.90
CA ALA A 103 -11.63 -10.69 -1.68
C ALA A 103 -10.55 -9.78 -2.28
N SER A 104 -10.92 -8.62 -2.81
CA SER A 104 -9.96 -7.62 -3.32
C SER A 104 -9.04 -7.07 -2.23
N ARG A 105 -9.55 -6.91 -1.00
CA ARG A 105 -8.74 -6.45 0.14
C ARG A 105 -7.76 -7.52 0.62
N ILE A 106 -8.18 -8.79 0.64
CA ILE A 106 -7.31 -9.94 0.91
C ILE A 106 -6.17 -9.99 -0.12
N ALA A 107 -6.51 -9.99 -1.40
CA ALA A 107 -5.51 -10.00 -2.48
C ALA A 107 -4.62 -8.74 -2.47
N GLY A 108 -5.20 -7.56 -2.24
CA GLY A 108 -4.45 -6.31 -2.08
C GLY A 108 -3.49 -6.34 -0.90
N GLY A 109 -3.92 -6.89 0.24
CA GLY A 109 -3.07 -7.10 1.42
C GLY A 109 -1.85 -7.98 1.10
N MET A 110 -2.06 -9.08 0.34
CA MET A 110 -0.94 -9.95 -0.09
C MET A 110 0.09 -9.23 -0.96
N LEU A 111 -0.31 -8.21 -1.71
CA LEU A 111 0.56 -7.44 -2.62
C LEU A 111 1.10 -6.15 -1.99
N SER A 112 0.71 -5.81 -0.77
CA SER A 112 0.97 -4.49 -0.15
C SER A 112 2.26 -4.39 0.68
N ALA A 113 3.16 -5.39 0.64
CA ALA A 113 4.45 -5.31 1.36
C ALA A 113 5.49 -4.40 0.66
N ASN A 114 5.04 -3.46 -0.19
CA ASN A 114 5.89 -2.57 -0.96
C ASN A 114 6.80 -1.70 -0.09
N LEU A 115 6.32 -1.26 1.08
CA LEU A 115 7.12 -0.46 2.00
C LEU A 115 8.35 -1.22 2.52
N VAL A 116 8.18 -2.52 2.85
CA VAL A 116 9.28 -3.38 3.33
C VAL A 116 10.33 -3.55 2.23
N VAL A 117 9.89 -3.88 1.01
CA VAL A 117 10.78 -4.04 -0.16
C VAL A 117 11.47 -2.71 -0.50
N ALA A 118 10.77 -1.59 -0.44
CA ALA A 118 11.32 -0.27 -0.68
C ALA A 118 12.36 0.15 0.36
N GLN A 119 12.11 -0.12 1.64
CA GLN A 119 13.09 0.12 2.72
C GLN A 119 14.35 -0.71 2.53
N ALA A 120 14.20 -2.01 2.19
CA ALA A 120 15.31 -2.87 1.88
C ALA A 120 16.10 -2.36 0.66
N TYR A 121 15.41 -1.95 -0.41
CA TYR A 121 16.06 -1.38 -1.59
C TYR A 121 16.87 -0.11 -1.26
N ILE A 122 16.31 0.82 -0.49
CA ILE A 122 17.01 2.02 -0.04
C ILE A 122 18.23 1.66 0.84
N ALA A 123 18.10 0.65 1.71
CA ALA A 123 19.20 0.18 2.54
C ALA A 123 20.35 -0.40 1.70
N ASP A 124 20.02 -1.12 0.61
CA ASP A 124 21.02 -1.73 -0.28
C ASP A 124 21.81 -0.68 -1.08
N ILE A 125 21.16 0.41 -1.52
CA ILE A 125 21.80 1.45 -2.36
C ILE A 125 22.39 2.64 -1.59
N THR A 126 22.20 2.68 -0.25
CA THR A 126 22.58 3.82 0.59
C THR A 126 23.69 3.45 1.58
N PRO A 127 24.81 4.19 1.62
CA PRO A 127 25.86 4.00 2.63
C PRO A 127 25.30 4.06 4.06
N LYS A 128 25.86 3.28 4.97
CA LYS A 128 25.38 3.16 6.37
C LYS A 128 25.18 4.52 7.06
N GLN A 129 26.11 5.45 6.85
CA GLN A 129 26.09 6.79 7.45
C GLN A 129 24.94 7.68 6.96
N GLN A 130 24.36 7.39 5.81
CA GLN A 130 23.30 8.17 5.17
C GLN A 130 21.91 7.50 5.27
N ARG A 131 21.81 6.30 5.85
CA ARG A 131 20.56 5.54 5.91
C ARG A 131 19.47 6.26 6.69
N SER A 132 19.81 6.86 7.84
CA SER A 132 18.82 7.61 8.65
C SER A 132 18.16 8.73 7.84
N ALA A 133 18.95 9.51 7.08
CA ALA A 133 18.42 10.57 6.22
C ALA A 133 17.58 10.00 5.06
N ALA A 134 17.97 8.85 4.51
CA ALA A 134 17.21 8.18 3.44
C ALA A 134 15.88 7.64 3.94
N PHE A 135 15.84 7.00 5.12
CA PHE A 135 14.59 6.56 5.75
C PHE A 135 13.70 7.72 6.17
N GLY A 136 14.28 8.84 6.63
CA GLY A 136 13.53 10.07 6.88
C GLY A 136 12.79 10.59 5.65
N LYS A 137 13.40 10.48 4.45
CA LYS A 137 12.73 10.83 3.18
C LYS A 137 11.58 9.89 2.85
N ILE A 138 11.72 8.59 3.11
CA ILE A 138 10.62 7.62 2.98
C ILE A 138 9.45 8.04 3.87
N GLY A 139 9.72 8.31 5.15
CA GLY A 139 8.69 8.74 6.10
C GLY A 139 8.01 10.04 5.67
N ALA A 140 8.77 11.04 5.19
CA ALA A 140 8.21 12.30 4.71
C ALA A 140 7.30 12.12 3.47
N VAL A 141 7.74 11.31 2.49
CA VAL A 141 6.97 11.01 1.29
C VAL A 141 5.71 10.23 1.62
N TYR A 142 5.82 9.24 2.50
CA TYR A 142 4.68 8.45 2.97
C TYR A 142 3.66 9.32 3.72
N GLY A 143 4.13 10.17 4.65
CA GLY A 143 3.28 11.10 5.38
C GLY A 143 2.56 12.10 4.47
N LEU A 144 3.28 12.67 3.48
CA LEU A 144 2.69 13.58 2.50
C LEU A 144 1.59 12.90 1.68
N ALA A 145 1.86 11.70 1.17
CA ALA A 145 0.88 10.92 0.42
C ALA A 145 -0.35 10.56 1.27
N PHE A 146 -0.13 10.25 2.55
CA PHE A 146 -1.18 9.91 3.49
C PHE A 146 -2.08 11.10 3.88
N VAL A 147 -1.58 12.33 3.76
CA VAL A 147 -2.39 13.57 3.90
C VAL A 147 -3.16 13.86 2.63
N ILE A 148 -2.51 13.74 1.46
CA ILE A 148 -3.12 14.04 0.16
C ILE A 148 -4.18 13.00 -0.20
N GLY A 149 -3.96 11.72 0.10
CA GLY A 149 -4.86 10.62 -0.25
C GLY A 149 -6.29 10.84 0.24
N PRO A 150 -6.54 10.98 1.55
CA PRO A 150 -7.87 11.24 2.07
C PRO A 150 -8.50 12.53 1.55
N ALA A 151 -7.70 13.59 1.34
CA ALA A 151 -8.17 14.85 0.79
C ALA A 151 -8.68 14.73 -0.66
N LEU A 152 -8.13 13.79 -1.43
CA LEU A 152 -8.60 13.50 -2.80
C LEU A 152 -9.74 12.47 -2.83
N GLY A 153 -9.82 11.59 -1.85
CA GLY A 153 -10.83 10.52 -1.78
C GLY A 153 -12.13 10.92 -1.08
N GLY A 154 -12.13 11.99 -0.30
CA GLY A 154 -13.29 12.50 0.45
C GLY A 154 -14.01 13.61 -0.22
#